data_1adf89b31e449dce703e662ebcf3ae7f
#
_entry.id   1adf89b31e449dce703e662ebcf3ae7f
#
_cell.length_a   1.000
_cell.length_b   1.000
_cell.length_c   1.000
_cell.angle_alpha   90.00
_cell.angle_beta   90.00
_cell.angle_gamma   90.00
#
_symmetry.space_group_name_H-M   'P 1'
#
loop_
_entity.id
_entity.type
_entity.pdbx_description
1 polymer ?
#
loop_
_entity_poly.entity_id
_entity_poly.type
_entity_poly.pdbx_seq_one_letter_code
_entity_poly.pdbx_strand_id
1 'polypeptide(L)'
;MIGEALGHYRIIKKIGSGGMGEVYRARDHKLDRDIALKALPTGTLADEATRKRFRQEALILAKLNHPNIATIHEFGSQDGVDFLVMELISGKSLKEILSQGPLAEKQIQRLGLQLADGLETAHQHGVVHRDLKPANIMVTSDGRLKILDFGLAKLVQDTFPEMAQSSTKGDAVPGTMPHGQKTQTS
;
A
#
# COMPACT_ATOMS: atom_id res chain seq x y z
N MET A 1 5.34 -16.40 -10.86
CA MET A 1 5.55 -16.30 -9.38
C MET A 1 4.60 -17.20 -8.55
N ILE A 2 3.33 -17.45 -8.93
CA ILE A 2 2.46 -18.36 -8.14
C ILE A 2 3.05 -19.79 -8.18
N GLY A 3 3.20 -20.43 -7.02
CA GLY A 3 3.85 -21.74 -6.85
C GLY A 3 5.37 -21.70 -6.67
N GLU A 4 6.00 -20.58 -7.00
CA GLU A 4 7.45 -20.38 -6.82
C GLU A 4 7.78 -20.00 -5.38
N ALA A 5 9.07 -20.10 -5.04
CA ALA A 5 9.59 -19.72 -3.75
C ALA A 5 10.53 -18.51 -3.88
N LEU A 6 10.38 -17.54 -3.00
CA LEU A 6 11.34 -16.48 -2.75
C LEU A 6 11.91 -16.66 -1.34
N GLY A 7 13.16 -17.08 -1.24
CA GLY A 7 13.76 -17.53 0.01
C GLY A 7 13.01 -18.75 0.56
N HIS A 8 12.51 -18.64 1.76
CA HIS A 8 11.70 -19.68 2.41
C HIS A 8 10.19 -19.38 2.37
N TYR A 9 9.77 -18.41 1.55
CA TYR A 9 8.38 -18.01 1.37
C TYR A 9 7.82 -18.64 0.08
N ARG A 10 6.83 -19.51 0.19
CA ARG A 10 6.15 -20.11 -0.95
C ARG A 10 4.95 -19.28 -1.35
N ILE A 11 4.93 -18.76 -2.57
CA ILE A 11 3.86 -17.91 -3.09
C ILE A 11 2.61 -18.75 -3.35
N ILE A 12 1.50 -18.41 -2.70
CA ILE A 12 0.23 -19.14 -2.80
C ILE A 12 -0.69 -18.48 -3.83
N LYS A 13 -0.93 -17.17 -3.70
CA LYS A 13 -1.81 -16.43 -4.63
C LYS A 13 -1.52 -14.94 -4.60
N LYS A 14 -1.83 -14.27 -5.70
CA LYS A 14 -1.84 -12.80 -5.79
C LYS A 14 -3.05 -12.25 -5.03
N ILE A 15 -2.86 -11.24 -4.19
CA ILE A 15 -3.90 -10.59 -3.38
C ILE A 15 -4.03 -9.11 -3.68
N GLY A 16 -3.07 -8.52 -4.41
CA GLY A 16 -3.12 -7.12 -4.81
C GLY A 16 -2.11 -6.78 -5.88
N SER A 17 -2.30 -5.63 -6.52
CA SER A 17 -1.34 -5.03 -7.46
C SER A 17 -1.50 -3.52 -7.45
N GLY A 18 -0.40 -2.80 -7.67
CA GLY A 18 -0.37 -1.35 -7.77
C GLY A 18 0.93 -0.86 -8.39
N GLY A 19 1.11 0.46 -8.49
CA GLY A 19 2.31 1.06 -9.09
C GLY A 19 3.63 0.70 -8.40
N MET A 20 3.57 0.14 -7.19
CA MET A 20 4.74 -0.27 -6.41
C MET A 20 4.95 -1.80 -6.38
N GLY A 21 4.36 -2.52 -7.32
CA GLY A 21 4.52 -3.97 -7.43
C GLY A 21 3.28 -4.78 -7.14
N GLU A 22 3.50 -6.05 -6.95
CA GLU A 22 2.47 -7.05 -6.74
C GLU A 22 2.53 -7.60 -5.32
N VAL A 23 1.36 -7.77 -4.70
CA VAL A 23 1.24 -8.31 -3.35
C VAL A 23 0.68 -9.74 -3.43
N TYR A 24 1.34 -10.64 -2.75
CA TYR A 24 1.00 -12.05 -2.72
C TYR A 24 0.74 -12.52 -1.28
N ARG A 25 -0.20 -13.43 -1.11
CA ARG A 25 -0.23 -14.30 0.06
C ARG A 25 0.82 -15.39 -0.15
N ALA A 26 1.69 -15.58 0.83
CA ALA A 26 2.71 -16.61 0.81
C ALA A 26 2.77 -17.34 2.14
N ARG A 27 3.32 -18.57 2.13
CA ARG A 27 3.57 -19.38 3.31
C ARG A 27 5.03 -19.24 3.73
N ASP A 28 5.26 -18.78 4.93
CA ASP A 28 6.55 -18.84 5.61
C ASP A 28 6.76 -20.27 6.14
N HIS A 29 7.65 -21.05 5.49
CA HIS A 29 7.89 -22.43 5.89
C HIS A 29 8.74 -22.57 7.16
N LYS A 30 9.47 -21.51 7.57
CA LYS A 30 10.28 -21.54 8.80
C LYS A 30 9.43 -21.33 10.05
N LEU A 31 8.46 -20.42 9.96
CA LEU A 31 7.61 -20.05 11.08
C LEU A 31 6.18 -20.63 10.96
N ASP A 32 5.93 -21.41 9.91
CA ASP A 32 4.65 -22.06 9.63
C ASP A 32 3.44 -21.11 9.70
N ARG A 33 3.56 -19.94 9.07
CA ARG A 33 2.51 -18.90 9.05
C ARG A 33 2.30 -18.34 7.66
N ASP A 34 1.11 -17.80 7.42
CA ASP A 34 0.83 -17.04 6.21
C ASP A 34 1.27 -15.58 6.39
N ILE A 35 1.84 -15.02 5.33
CA ILE A 35 2.33 -13.65 5.26
C ILE A 35 1.85 -12.96 3.98
N ALA A 36 1.93 -11.63 3.96
CA ALA A 36 1.86 -10.85 2.74
C ALA A 36 3.28 -10.59 2.23
N LEU A 37 3.54 -10.91 0.97
CA LEU A 37 4.81 -10.67 0.30
C LEU A 37 4.58 -9.68 -0.83
N LYS A 38 5.20 -8.50 -0.74
CA LYS A 38 5.16 -7.46 -1.76
C LYS A 38 6.42 -7.53 -2.60
N ALA A 39 6.30 -8.02 -3.83
CA ALA A 39 7.37 -8.04 -4.81
C ALA A 39 7.47 -6.68 -5.49
N LEU A 40 8.64 -6.06 -5.46
CA LEU A 40 8.88 -4.78 -6.11
C LEU A 40 9.11 -5.01 -7.62
N PRO A 41 8.74 -4.05 -8.48
CA PRO A 41 9.02 -4.16 -9.91
C PRO A 41 10.54 -4.31 -10.15
N THR A 42 10.91 -5.14 -11.11
CA THR A 42 12.32 -5.33 -11.49
C THR A 42 12.95 -3.99 -11.84
N GLY A 43 14.16 -3.74 -11.34
CA GLY A 43 14.89 -2.50 -11.56
C GLY A 43 14.50 -1.34 -10.62
N THR A 44 13.47 -1.49 -9.77
CA THR A 44 13.08 -0.44 -8.81
C THR A 44 14.22 -0.03 -7.88
N LEU A 45 15.05 -0.99 -7.46
CA LEU A 45 16.23 -0.76 -6.64
C LEU A 45 17.51 -1.09 -7.43
N ALA A 46 17.62 -0.52 -8.64
CA ALA A 46 18.68 -0.87 -9.60
C ALA A 46 20.08 -0.48 -9.12
N ASP A 47 20.20 0.66 -8.41
CA ASP A 47 21.46 1.09 -7.83
C ASP A 47 21.57 0.74 -6.33
N GLU A 48 22.80 0.49 -5.90
CA GLU A 48 23.11 0.08 -4.52
C GLU A 48 22.76 1.17 -3.48
N ALA A 49 22.85 2.45 -3.85
CA ALA A 49 22.53 3.54 -2.94
C ALA A 49 21.02 3.60 -2.66
N THR A 50 20.20 3.40 -3.68
CA THR A 50 18.72 3.32 -3.56
C THR A 50 18.32 2.09 -2.75
N ARG A 51 18.93 0.92 -3.04
CA ARG A 51 18.69 -0.31 -2.26
C ARG A 51 19.05 -0.13 -0.79
N LYS A 52 20.18 0.49 -0.48
CA LYS A 52 20.62 0.76 0.88
C LYS A 52 19.64 1.69 1.61
N ARG A 53 19.18 2.76 0.96
CA ARG A 53 18.15 3.69 1.52
C ARG A 53 16.84 2.97 1.80
N PHE A 54 16.34 2.21 0.82
CA PHE A 54 15.11 1.43 0.98
C PHE A 54 15.20 0.46 2.15
N ARG A 55 16.32 -0.28 2.25
CA ARG A 55 16.58 -1.20 3.37
C ARG A 55 16.60 -0.47 4.72
N GLN A 56 17.22 0.70 4.80
CA GLN A 56 17.27 1.49 6.03
C GLN A 56 15.86 1.94 6.47
N GLU A 57 15.03 2.42 5.55
CA GLU A 57 13.65 2.79 5.88
C GLU A 57 12.80 1.56 6.26
N ALA A 58 12.94 0.45 5.54
CA ALA A 58 12.28 -0.80 5.92
C ALA A 58 12.67 -1.26 7.34
N LEU A 59 13.93 -1.10 7.74
CA LEU A 59 14.39 -1.42 9.09
C LEU A 59 13.81 -0.48 10.17
N ILE A 60 13.59 0.80 9.85
CA ILE A 60 12.91 1.73 10.76
C ILE A 60 11.45 1.32 10.92
N LEU A 61 10.77 1.03 9.80
CA LEU A 61 9.39 0.57 9.80
C LEU A 61 9.18 -0.76 10.53
N ALA A 62 10.14 -1.68 10.41
CA ALA A 62 10.12 -2.97 11.11
C ALA A 62 10.20 -2.85 12.65
N LYS A 63 10.67 -1.70 13.17
CA LYS A 63 10.68 -1.41 14.61
C LYS A 63 9.34 -0.89 15.12
N LEU A 64 8.44 -0.47 14.23
CA LEU A 64 7.10 -0.03 14.61
C LEU A 64 6.26 -1.25 15.00
N ASN A 65 5.94 -1.34 16.28
CA ASN A 65 5.04 -2.37 16.80
C ASN A 65 3.81 -1.68 17.39
N HIS A 66 2.74 -1.65 16.61
CA HIS A 66 1.49 -0.98 16.99
C HIS A 66 0.27 -1.75 16.45
N PRO A 67 -0.83 -1.87 17.21
CA PRO A 67 -2.01 -2.63 16.78
C PRO A 67 -2.65 -2.09 15.49
N ASN A 68 -2.48 -0.80 15.19
CA ASN A 68 -3.05 -0.16 14.00
C ASN A 68 -2.03 0.05 12.86
N ILE A 69 -0.83 -0.53 12.95
CA ILE A 69 0.17 -0.52 11.89
C ILE A 69 0.44 -1.97 11.47
N ALA A 70 0.49 -2.24 10.16
CA ALA A 70 0.90 -3.54 9.66
C ALA A 70 2.40 -3.75 9.89
N THR A 71 2.75 -4.87 10.54
CA THR A 71 4.13 -5.17 10.88
C THR A 71 4.93 -5.57 9.63
N ILE A 72 6.09 -4.96 9.42
CA ILE A 72 7.08 -5.43 8.44
C ILE A 72 7.96 -6.47 9.14
N HIS A 73 8.08 -7.64 8.53
CA HIS A 73 8.87 -8.75 9.08
C HIS A 73 10.28 -8.80 8.49
N GLU A 74 10.40 -8.58 7.17
CA GLU A 74 11.67 -8.72 6.47
C GLU A 74 11.70 -7.90 5.18
N PHE A 75 12.88 -7.46 4.77
CA PHE A 75 13.22 -7.05 3.41
C PHE A 75 14.19 -8.07 2.85
N GLY A 76 13.86 -8.68 1.71
CA GLY A 76 14.66 -9.68 1.02
C GLY A 76 14.94 -9.31 -0.44
N SER A 77 15.96 -9.95 -0.99
CA SER A 77 16.31 -9.89 -2.41
C SER A 77 16.75 -11.28 -2.87
N GLN A 78 16.16 -11.79 -3.94
CA GLN A 78 16.53 -13.08 -4.54
C GLN A 78 16.29 -13.03 -6.05
N ASP A 79 17.28 -13.54 -6.81
CA ASP A 79 17.22 -13.66 -8.29
C ASP A 79 16.84 -12.32 -8.98
N GLY A 80 17.32 -11.19 -8.43
CA GLY A 80 17.02 -9.85 -8.94
C GLY A 80 15.63 -9.32 -8.57
N VAL A 81 14.86 -10.04 -7.77
CA VAL A 81 13.57 -9.60 -7.23
C VAL A 81 13.76 -9.12 -5.79
N ASP A 82 13.53 -7.83 -5.57
CA ASP A 82 13.46 -7.26 -4.23
C ASP A 82 12.03 -7.40 -3.69
N PHE A 83 11.87 -7.76 -2.42
CA PHE A 83 10.56 -7.98 -1.81
C PHE A 83 10.51 -7.60 -0.35
N LEU A 84 9.31 -7.22 0.11
CA LEU A 84 8.97 -7.00 1.51
C LEU A 84 8.06 -8.10 2.01
N VAL A 85 8.35 -8.60 3.19
CA VAL A 85 7.50 -9.54 3.93
C VAL A 85 6.82 -8.80 5.07
N MET A 86 5.51 -8.91 5.14
CA MET A 86 4.71 -8.19 6.12
C MET A 86 3.55 -9.04 6.66
N GLU A 87 2.94 -8.56 7.72
CA GLU A 87 1.72 -9.11 8.30
C GLU A 87 0.63 -9.28 7.24
N LEU A 88 0.05 -10.47 7.13
CA LEU A 88 -1.12 -10.70 6.29
C LEU A 88 -2.37 -10.27 7.05
N ILE A 89 -3.01 -9.21 6.59
CA ILE A 89 -4.22 -8.67 7.20
C ILE A 89 -5.45 -9.33 6.57
N SER A 90 -6.22 -10.04 7.39
CA SER A 90 -7.52 -10.61 7.00
C SER A 90 -8.62 -9.57 7.19
N GLY A 91 -9.11 -8.99 6.07
CA GLY A 91 -10.12 -7.92 6.11
C GLY A 91 -10.41 -7.34 4.73
N LYS A 92 -11.03 -6.16 4.72
CA LYS A 92 -11.30 -5.38 3.50
C LYS A 92 -10.55 -4.06 3.58
N SER A 93 -10.12 -3.54 2.43
CA SER A 93 -9.61 -2.18 2.38
C SER A 93 -10.73 -1.17 2.67
N LEU A 94 -10.38 -0.04 3.25
CA LEU A 94 -11.33 1.05 3.47
C LEU A 94 -11.91 1.54 2.13
N LYS A 95 -11.13 1.45 1.03
CA LYS A 95 -11.64 1.72 -0.33
C LYS A 95 -12.79 0.79 -0.71
N GLU A 96 -12.65 -0.53 -0.47
CA GLU A 96 -13.71 -1.51 -0.75
C GLU A 96 -14.93 -1.29 0.13
N ILE A 97 -14.74 -0.92 1.39
CA ILE A 97 -15.86 -0.63 2.31
C ILE A 97 -16.61 0.61 1.83
N LEU A 98 -15.92 1.69 1.50
CA LEU A 98 -16.52 2.95 1.03
C LEU A 98 -17.22 2.81 -0.33
N SER A 99 -16.81 1.86 -1.18
CA SER A 99 -17.50 1.56 -2.44
C SER A 99 -18.89 0.94 -2.25
N GLN A 100 -19.18 0.42 -1.05
CA GLN A 100 -20.48 -0.14 -0.66
C GLN A 100 -21.43 0.90 -0.05
N GLY A 101 -20.96 2.12 0.17
CA GLY A 101 -21.72 3.23 0.75
C GLY A 101 -21.01 3.96 1.87
N PRO A 102 -21.60 5.01 2.43
CA PRO A 102 -21.03 5.77 3.52
C PRO A 102 -20.99 4.96 4.81
N LEU A 103 -19.97 5.22 5.63
CA LEU A 103 -19.87 4.64 6.97
C LEU A 103 -20.83 5.35 7.95
N ALA A 104 -21.34 4.60 8.92
CA ALA A 104 -22.06 5.18 10.03
C ALA A 104 -21.13 6.05 10.88
N GLU A 105 -21.67 7.13 11.47
CA GLU A 105 -20.88 8.09 12.27
C GLU A 105 -20.02 7.43 13.36
N LYS A 106 -20.58 6.48 14.10
CA LYS A 106 -19.84 5.71 15.13
C LYS A 106 -18.67 4.92 14.56
N GLN A 107 -18.79 4.43 13.32
CA GLN A 107 -17.69 3.73 12.65
C GLN A 107 -16.59 4.73 12.24
N ILE A 108 -16.97 5.90 11.72
CA ILE A 108 -16.03 6.97 11.36
C ILE A 108 -15.23 7.38 12.58
N GLN A 109 -15.90 7.66 13.71
CA GLN A 109 -15.25 8.05 14.96
C GLN A 109 -14.26 6.96 15.42
N ARG A 110 -14.71 5.69 15.47
CA ARG A 110 -13.88 4.57 15.93
C ARG A 110 -12.66 4.34 15.04
N LEU A 111 -12.84 4.34 13.71
CA LEU A 111 -11.75 4.14 12.76
C LEU A 111 -10.82 5.36 12.72
N GLY A 112 -11.37 6.57 12.85
CA GLY A 112 -10.59 7.82 12.93
C GLY A 112 -9.65 7.85 14.13
N LEU A 113 -10.12 7.45 15.31
CA LEU A 113 -9.28 7.35 16.52
C LEU A 113 -8.14 6.34 16.33
N GLN A 114 -8.44 5.14 15.79
CA GLN A 114 -7.42 4.13 15.52
C GLN A 114 -6.39 4.59 14.48
N LEU A 115 -6.83 5.32 13.46
CA LEU A 115 -5.97 5.89 12.45
C LEU A 115 -5.02 6.93 13.07
N ALA A 116 -5.56 7.85 13.88
CA ALA A 116 -4.77 8.88 14.55
C ALA A 116 -3.72 8.27 15.49
N ASP A 117 -4.08 7.26 16.29
CA ASP A 117 -3.19 6.55 17.21
C ASP A 117 -2.02 5.86 16.47
N GLY A 118 -2.31 5.17 15.36
CA GLY A 118 -1.26 4.58 14.53
C GLY A 118 -0.34 5.62 13.87
N LEU A 119 -0.90 6.74 13.38
CA LEU A 119 -0.11 7.83 12.78
C LEU A 119 0.74 8.55 13.82
N GLU A 120 0.19 8.80 15.02
CA GLU A 120 0.94 9.40 16.14
C GLU A 120 2.16 8.57 16.48
N THR A 121 1.99 7.25 16.65
CA THR A 121 3.10 6.33 16.92
C THR A 121 4.16 6.39 15.83
N ALA A 122 3.76 6.37 14.55
CA ALA A 122 4.71 6.49 13.44
C ALA A 122 5.48 7.82 13.48
N HIS A 123 4.78 8.94 13.71
CA HIS A 123 5.39 10.27 13.78
C HIS A 123 6.38 10.42 14.95
N GLN A 124 6.08 9.82 16.11
CA GLN A 124 7.01 9.79 17.26
C GLN A 124 8.32 9.07 16.93
N HIS A 125 8.29 8.13 15.96
CA HIS A 125 9.48 7.44 15.45
C HIS A 125 10.10 8.12 14.21
N GLY A 126 9.64 9.34 13.87
CA GLY A 126 10.13 10.10 12.72
C GLY A 126 9.64 9.59 11.36
N VAL A 127 8.63 8.73 11.34
CA VAL A 127 8.07 8.14 10.11
C VAL A 127 6.81 8.87 9.69
N VAL A 128 6.79 9.37 8.45
CA VAL A 128 5.61 9.97 7.81
C VAL A 128 5.09 9.04 6.72
N HIS A 129 3.78 8.84 6.63
CA HIS A 129 3.18 7.87 5.69
C HIS A 129 3.33 8.26 4.22
N ARG A 130 3.20 9.54 3.87
CA ARG A 130 3.40 10.15 2.54
C ARG A 130 2.45 9.70 1.41
N ASP A 131 1.70 8.60 1.57
CA ASP A 131 0.71 8.09 0.60
C ASP A 131 -0.52 7.53 1.33
N LEU A 132 -1.04 8.27 2.33
CA LEU A 132 -2.21 7.84 3.09
C LEU A 132 -3.46 7.98 2.22
N LYS A 133 -4.13 6.85 1.98
CA LYS A 133 -5.36 6.76 1.16
C LYS A 133 -6.18 5.54 1.59
N PRO A 134 -7.50 5.50 1.28
CA PRO A 134 -8.37 4.39 1.69
C PRO A 134 -7.91 3.01 1.22
N ALA A 135 -7.14 2.91 0.12
CA ALA A 135 -6.57 1.66 -0.36
C ALA A 135 -5.44 1.12 0.52
N ASN A 136 -4.75 2.00 1.27
CA ASN A 136 -3.65 1.65 2.18
C ASN A 136 -4.12 1.49 3.64
N ILE A 137 -5.42 1.38 3.85
CA ILE A 137 -6.04 1.14 5.16
C ILE A 137 -6.87 -0.12 5.06
N MET A 138 -6.59 -1.11 5.90
CA MET A 138 -7.38 -2.32 6.04
C MET A 138 -8.24 -2.26 7.30
N VAL A 139 -9.43 -2.86 7.23
CA VAL A 139 -10.31 -3.06 8.39
C VAL A 139 -10.59 -4.55 8.51
N THR A 140 -10.19 -5.12 9.63
CA THR A 140 -10.38 -6.55 9.94
C THR A 140 -11.84 -6.85 10.29
N SER A 141 -12.23 -8.12 10.31
CA SER A 141 -13.60 -8.55 10.65
C SER A 141 -14.03 -8.17 12.07
N ASP A 142 -13.07 -8.07 13.01
CA ASP A 142 -13.29 -7.60 14.39
C ASP A 142 -13.30 -6.05 14.48
N GLY A 143 -13.17 -5.35 13.34
CA GLY A 143 -13.27 -3.91 13.23
C GLY A 143 -12.01 -3.16 13.64
N ARG A 144 -10.85 -3.81 13.64
CA ARG A 144 -9.55 -3.17 13.86
C ARG A 144 -9.04 -2.57 12.56
N LEU A 145 -8.55 -1.33 12.64
CA LEU A 145 -7.88 -0.66 11.53
C LEU A 145 -6.40 -1.05 11.50
N LYS A 146 -5.87 -1.30 10.31
CA LYS A 146 -4.43 -1.50 10.05
C LYS A 146 -3.98 -0.59 8.92
N ILE A 147 -2.96 0.23 9.17
CA ILE A 147 -2.32 1.10 8.18
C ILE A 147 -1.25 0.27 7.47
N LEU A 148 -1.27 0.29 6.13
CA LEU A 148 -0.32 -0.42 5.27
C LEU A 148 0.63 0.57 4.59
N ASP A 149 1.75 0.06 4.06
CA ASP A 149 2.62 0.74 3.09
C ASP A 149 3.13 2.14 3.50
N PHE A 150 3.59 2.31 4.74
CA PHE A 150 4.26 3.54 5.17
C PHE A 150 5.45 3.88 4.26
N GLY A 151 5.45 5.09 3.72
CA GLY A 151 6.60 5.82 3.15
C GLY A 151 7.42 5.18 2.01
N LEU A 152 7.33 3.88 1.85
CA LEU A 152 8.09 3.11 0.85
C LEU A 152 7.77 3.53 -0.60
N ALA A 153 6.58 4.11 -0.82
CA ALA A 153 6.14 4.63 -2.11
C ALA A 153 7.06 5.72 -2.66
N LYS A 154 7.48 6.65 -1.81
CA LYS A 154 8.26 7.81 -2.26
C LYS A 154 9.68 7.44 -2.63
N LEU A 155 10.28 6.48 -1.94
CA LEU A 155 11.62 5.99 -2.29
C LEU A 155 11.68 5.39 -3.69
N VAL A 156 10.62 4.68 -4.07
CA VAL A 156 10.47 4.12 -5.42
C VAL A 156 10.20 5.23 -6.45
N GLN A 157 9.36 6.22 -6.12
CA GLN A 157 9.00 7.32 -7.03
C GLN A 157 10.15 8.31 -7.26
N ASP A 158 10.95 8.61 -6.24
CA ASP A 158 12.11 9.49 -6.37
C ASP A 158 13.19 8.88 -7.31
N THR A 159 13.15 7.56 -7.51
CA THR A 159 14.04 6.84 -8.43
C THR A 159 13.50 6.79 -9.86
N PHE A 160 12.17 6.84 -10.05
CA PHE A 160 11.50 6.81 -11.36
C PHE A 160 10.38 7.86 -11.47
N PRO A 161 10.72 9.14 -11.78
CA PRO A 161 9.70 10.20 -11.90
C PRO A 161 8.65 9.93 -12.99
N GLU A 162 8.93 9.10 -13.99
CA GLU A 162 7.97 8.75 -15.05
C GLU A 162 6.81 7.84 -14.58
N MET A 163 6.98 7.01 -13.56
CA MET A 163 5.88 6.17 -13.02
C MET A 163 4.84 6.96 -12.22
N ALA A 164 5.18 8.16 -11.75
CA ALA A 164 4.26 9.01 -11.00
C ALA A 164 3.11 9.58 -11.88
N GLN A 165 3.30 9.68 -13.20
CA GLN A 165 2.32 10.29 -14.11
C GLN A 165 1.22 9.33 -14.56
N SER A 166 1.37 8.03 -14.41
CA SER A 166 0.37 7.05 -14.83
C SER A 166 -0.82 6.88 -13.86
N SER A 167 -0.68 7.35 -12.63
CA SER A 167 -1.73 7.17 -11.59
C SER A 167 -2.78 8.29 -11.57
N THR A 168 -2.61 9.37 -12.36
CA THR A 168 -3.50 10.54 -12.38
C THR A 168 -4.36 10.67 -13.63
N LYS A 169 -4.30 9.71 -14.58
CA LYS A 169 -5.19 9.69 -15.74
C LYS A 169 -6.28 8.63 -15.62
N GLY A 170 -7.30 8.95 -14.89
CA GLY A 170 -8.54 8.18 -14.82
C GLY A 170 -9.58 8.96 -14.05
N ASP A 171 -10.23 9.91 -14.73
CA ASP A 171 -11.61 10.39 -14.55
C ASP A 171 -11.75 11.81 -15.13
N ALA A 172 -11.60 11.88 -16.46
CA ALA A 172 -12.14 13.02 -17.20
C ALA A 172 -13.51 12.63 -17.75
N VAL A 173 -14.56 13.05 -17.09
CA VAL A 173 -15.94 13.00 -17.59
C VAL A 173 -16.04 13.97 -18.77
N PRO A 174 -16.51 13.58 -19.96
CA PRO A 174 -16.75 14.50 -21.05
C PRO A 174 -17.93 15.41 -20.69
N GLY A 175 -17.65 16.67 -20.43
CA GLY A 175 -18.67 17.69 -20.24
C GLY A 175 -19.41 17.96 -21.55
N THR A 176 -20.72 17.81 -21.50
CA THR A 176 -21.69 18.14 -22.54
C THR A 176 -21.64 19.63 -22.85
N MET A 177 -21.40 20.00 -24.10
CA MET A 177 -21.52 21.38 -24.59
C MET A 177 -22.98 21.78 -24.71
N PRO A 178 -23.40 22.96 -24.27
CA PRO A 178 -24.70 23.50 -24.65
C PRO A 178 -24.62 24.25 -26.00
N HIS A 179 -25.52 23.88 -26.90
CA HIS A 179 -25.74 24.58 -28.15
C HIS A 179 -26.18 26.04 -27.91
N GLY A 180 -25.43 26.97 -28.41
CA GLY A 180 -25.86 28.37 -28.53
C GLY A 180 -26.78 28.56 -29.74
N GLN A 181 -27.99 28.97 -29.50
CA GLN A 181 -28.94 29.45 -30.53
C GLN A 181 -28.52 30.82 -31.05
N LYS A 182 -28.40 30.91 -32.36
CA LYS A 182 -28.41 32.20 -33.12
C LYS A 182 -29.84 32.72 -33.17
N THR A 183 -30.07 33.92 -32.70
CA THR A 183 -31.21 34.74 -33.09
C THR A 183 -30.71 35.91 -33.93
N GLN A 184 -31.08 35.90 -35.20
CA GLN A 184 -31.12 37.07 -36.08
C GLN A 184 -32.39 37.88 -35.76
N THR A 185 -32.25 39.16 -35.66
CA THR A 185 -33.36 40.10 -35.92
C THR A 185 -32.84 41.35 -36.60
N SER A 186 -33.51 41.71 -37.63
CA SER A 186 -33.59 42.83 -38.55
C SER A 186 -33.17 44.16 -38.02
#